data_6507c0c788f1d67f478f40dfbfbc9a16
#
_entry.id   6507c0c788f1d67f478f40dfbfbc9a16
#
_cell.length_a   1.000
_cell.length_b   1.000
_cell.length_c   1.000
_cell.angle_alpha   90.00
_cell.angle_beta   90.00
_cell.angle_gamma   90.00
#
_symmetry.space_group_name_H-M   'P 1'
#
loop_
_entity.id
_entity.type
_entity.pdbx_description
1 polymer ?
#
loop_
_entity_poly.entity_id
_entity_poly.type
_entity_poly.pdbx_seq_one_letter_code
_entity_poly.pdbx_strand_id
1 'polypeptide(L)'
;MKNGPSTARKTPVPPKTKTRKNIAEPVQDKPYHHGSLPHALLEAAETVLRRDGIGSLTLRAIAREAGVSHTAPQHHFGDTAGVLSELAASGHRRLAATMAVKAEGIPSGPASRKAIARGYVSFAVDNPDLLRLMFRSEMLDNTRASLVDARQLSARALMGAFDEQPKPTPGKSATFGRLDAAQAIAMTAGWAYVHGLASLLIDGRLKALAASAEGISNTEELVDAAIEHMQLIHDAGLKLKARQAASKRPKPEAETSGSP
;
A
#
# COMPACT_ATOMS: atom_id res chain seq x y z
N MET A 1 -85.67 -56.24 22.29
CA MET A 1 -85.86 -54.87 22.78
C MET A 1 -84.99 -53.96 21.91
N LYS A 2 -85.63 -53.10 21.17
CA LYS A 2 -85.11 -52.46 20.00
C LYS A 2 -84.70 -51.03 20.37
N ASN A 3 -83.43 -50.65 20.17
CA ASN A 3 -83.00 -49.27 20.28
C ASN A 3 -82.80 -48.70 18.87
N GLY A 4 -83.58 -47.67 18.58
CA GLY A 4 -83.49 -46.91 17.32
C GLY A 4 -82.35 -45.88 17.30
N PRO A 5 -81.98 -45.38 16.14
CA PRO A 5 -80.75 -44.60 15.94
C PRO A 5 -80.94 -43.11 16.26
N SER A 6 -79.96 -42.56 16.96
CA SER A 6 -79.81 -41.13 17.24
C SER A 6 -79.21 -40.40 16.04
N THR A 7 -79.90 -39.40 15.53
CA THR A 7 -79.45 -38.49 14.46
C THR A 7 -78.47 -37.43 15.01
N ALA A 8 -77.22 -37.52 14.68
CA ALA A 8 -76.24 -36.51 14.98
C ALA A 8 -76.32 -35.30 13.99
N ARG A 9 -76.59 -34.14 14.55
CA ARG A 9 -76.68 -32.83 13.88
C ARG A 9 -75.27 -32.38 13.43
N LYS A 10 -75.09 -32.18 12.15
CA LYS A 10 -73.83 -31.57 11.58
C LYS A 10 -73.77 -30.08 11.90
N THR A 11 -72.78 -29.65 12.63
CA THR A 11 -72.41 -28.25 12.82
C THR A 11 -71.70 -27.72 11.60
N PRO A 12 -71.96 -26.48 11.18
CA PRO A 12 -71.26 -25.89 10.01
C PRO A 12 -69.81 -25.47 10.35
N VAL A 13 -68.89 -25.81 9.43
CA VAL A 13 -67.46 -25.41 9.47
C VAL A 13 -67.37 -23.95 9.09
N PRO A 14 -66.64 -23.10 9.86
CA PRO A 14 -66.42 -21.71 9.51
C PRO A 14 -65.44 -21.56 8.31
N PRO A 15 -65.56 -20.53 7.49
CA PRO A 15 -64.73 -20.33 6.29
C PRO A 15 -63.27 -20.02 6.67
N LYS A 16 -62.33 -20.64 5.94
CA LYS A 16 -60.88 -20.43 6.06
C LYS A 16 -60.52 -18.97 5.72
N THR A 17 -60.08 -18.26 6.72
CA THR A 17 -59.47 -16.90 6.60
C THR A 17 -58.19 -17.00 5.75
N LYS A 18 -58.18 -16.29 4.62
CA LYS A 18 -56.98 -16.12 3.77
C LYS A 18 -55.95 -15.31 4.56
N THR A 19 -54.83 -15.93 4.87
CA THR A 19 -53.68 -15.31 5.47
C THR A 19 -53.17 -14.20 4.54
N ARG A 20 -53.18 -12.97 5.04
CA ARG A 20 -52.58 -11.81 4.40
C ARG A 20 -51.07 -12.10 4.16
N LYS A 21 -50.65 -12.13 2.90
CA LYS A 21 -49.23 -12.02 2.53
C LYS A 21 -48.66 -10.75 3.14
N ASN A 22 -47.72 -10.88 4.06
CA ASN A 22 -46.83 -9.79 4.44
C ASN A 22 -46.09 -9.31 3.19
N ILE A 23 -46.46 -8.13 2.75
CA ILE A 23 -45.69 -7.39 1.75
C ILE A 23 -44.45 -6.92 2.51
N ALA A 24 -43.30 -7.59 2.26
CA ALA A 24 -42.02 -7.09 2.68
C ALA A 24 -41.83 -5.71 2.05
N GLU A 25 -41.55 -4.72 2.88
CA GLU A 25 -41.18 -3.39 2.42
C GLU A 25 -39.97 -3.51 1.46
N PRO A 26 -39.94 -2.76 0.37
CA PRO A 26 -38.79 -2.77 -0.54
C PRO A 26 -37.59 -2.25 0.23
N VAL A 27 -36.56 -3.09 0.35
CA VAL A 27 -35.22 -2.67 0.74
C VAL A 27 -34.82 -1.52 -0.19
N GLN A 28 -34.60 -0.33 0.35
CA GLN A 28 -34.13 0.81 -0.40
C GLN A 28 -32.85 0.42 -1.12
N ASP A 29 -32.93 0.24 -2.43
CA ASP A 29 -31.78 0.17 -3.33
C ASP A 29 -30.96 1.45 -3.18
N LYS A 30 -29.82 1.35 -2.49
CA LYS A 30 -28.78 2.39 -2.59
C LYS A 30 -28.46 2.55 -4.08
N PRO A 31 -28.39 3.78 -4.61
CA PRO A 31 -28.12 3.98 -6.03
C PRO A 31 -26.80 3.33 -6.41
N TYR A 32 -26.91 2.28 -7.21
CA TYR A 32 -25.79 1.52 -7.74
C TYR A 32 -25.15 2.36 -8.86
N HIS A 33 -24.02 2.98 -8.56
CA HIS A 33 -23.24 3.73 -9.54
C HIS A 33 -22.59 2.74 -10.53
N HIS A 34 -23.24 2.48 -11.67
CA HIS A 34 -22.83 1.52 -12.69
C HIS A 34 -21.45 1.79 -13.34
N GLY A 35 -20.76 2.88 -13.02
CA GLY A 35 -19.40 3.19 -13.49
C GLY A 35 -18.26 2.83 -12.53
N SER A 36 -18.56 2.38 -11.31
CA SER A 36 -17.58 2.24 -10.22
C SER A 36 -17.53 0.86 -9.56
N LEU A 37 -18.13 -0.19 -10.15
CA LEU A 37 -18.14 -1.53 -9.53
C LEU A 37 -16.73 -2.06 -9.22
N PRO A 38 -15.73 -1.97 -10.11
CA PRO A 38 -14.36 -2.35 -9.77
C PRO A 38 -13.81 -1.58 -8.57
N HIS A 39 -14.11 -0.28 -8.46
CA HIS A 39 -13.70 0.54 -7.33
C HIS A 39 -14.38 0.10 -6.02
N ALA A 40 -15.70 -0.10 -6.04
CA ALA A 40 -16.45 -0.59 -4.88
C ALA A 40 -15.96 -1.97 -4.41
N LEU A 41 -15.56 -2.85 -5.35
CA LEU A 41 -14.96 -4.15 -5.01
C LEU A 41 -13.59 -4.01 -4.35
N LEU A 42 -12.77 -3.05 -4.78
CA LEU A 42 -11.47 -2.78 -4.14
C LEU A 42 -11.64 -2.14 -2.76
N GLU A 43 -12.59 -1.25 -2.57
CA GLU A 43 -12.93 -0.69 -1.25
C GLU A 43 -13.44 -1.78 -0.28
N ALA A 44 -14.29 -2.69 -0.78
CA ALA A 44 -14.72 -3.85 -0.03
C ALA A 44 -13.56 -4.79 0.33
N ALA A 45 -12.64 -5.02 -0.61
CA ALA A 45 -11.44 -5.82 -0.36
C ALA A 45 -10.54 -5.18 0.71
N GLU A 46 -10.35 -3.87 0.66
CA GLU A 46 -9.57 -3.14 1.69
C GLU A 46 -10.27 -3.17 3.05
N THR A 47 -11.60 -3.10 3.09
CA THR A 47 -12.39 -3.21 4.31
C THR A 47 -12.24 -4.61 4.94
N VAL A 48 -12.35 -5.68 4.13
CA VAL A 48 -12.11 -7.05 4.59
C VAL A 48 -10.66 -7.22 5.08
N LEU A 49 -9.68 -6.67 4.36
CA LEU A 49 -8.27 -6.73 4.75
C LEU A 49 -8.04 -6.12 6.13
N ARG A 50 -8.55 -4.92 6.37
CA ARG A 50 -8.38 -4.19 7.65
C ARG A 50 -9.10 -4.85 8.82
N ARG A 51 -10.29 -5.40 8.59
CA ARG A 51 -11.12 -5.99 9.64
C ARG A 51 -10.71 -7.42 9.98
N ASP A 52 -10.46 -8.23 8.97
CA ASP A 52 -10.37 -9.69 9.08
C ASP A 52 -8.98 -10.23 8.72
N GLY A 53 -8.07 -9.36 8.25
CA GLY A 53 -6.72 -9.71 7.85
C GLY A 53 -6.62 -10.36 6.46
N ILE A 54 -5.37 -10.54 6.00
CA ILE A 54 -5.05 -11.03 4.65
C ILE A 54 -5.59 -12.45 4.37
N GLY A 55 -5.63 -13.32 5.39
CA GLY A 55 -6.14 -14.69 5.26
C GLY A 55 -7.63 -14.79 4.94
N SER A 56 -8.38 -13.71 5.18
CA SER A 56 -9.82 -13.64 4.93
C SER A 56 -10.19 -13.08 3.55
N LEU A 57 -9.19 -12.61 2.78
CA LEU A 57 -9.40 -12.04 1.45
C LEU A 57 -9.72 -13.13 0.41
N THR A 58 -11.00 -13.39 0.24
CA THR A 58 -11.55 -14.28 -0.79
C THR A 58 -12.54 -13.55 -1.68
N LEU A 59 -12.70 -13.98 -2.93
CA LEU A 59 -13.70 -13.36 -3.84
C LEU A 59 -15.10 -13.36 -3.23
N ARG A 60 -15.47 -14.41 -2.47
CA ARG A 60 -16.79 -14.50 -1.79
C ARG A 60 -16.91 -13.47 -0.66
N ALA A 61 -15.86 -13.28 0.15
CA ALA A 61 -15.87 -12.30 1.22
C ALA A 61 -15.99 -10.88 0.66
N ILE A 62 -15.25 -10.59 -0.40
CA ILE A 62 -15.27 -9.29 -1.09
C ILE A 62 -16.64 -9.01 -1.71
N ALA A 63 -17.23 -10.00 -2.43
CA ALA A 63 -18.56 -9.86 -3.01
C ALA A 63 -19.63 -9.60 -1.94
N ARG A 64 -19.58 -10.32 -0.83
CA ARG A 64 -20.49 -10.14 0.31
C ARG A 64 -20.35 -8.75 0.93
N GLU A 65 -19.13 -8.28 1.13
CA GLU A 65 -18.85 -6.95 1.67
C GLU A 65 -19.36 -5.84 0.75
N ALA A 66 -19.16 -6.01 -0.56
CA ALA A 66 -19.64 -5.06 -1.59
C ALA A 66 -21.16 -5.15 -1.84
N GLY A 67 -21.86 -6.16 -1.28
CA GLY A 67 -23.30 -6.35 -1.52
C GLY A 67 -23.65 -6.76 -2.95
N VAL A 68 -22.74 -7.47 -3.66
CA VAL A 68 -22.92 -7.85 -5.06
C VAL A 68 -22.92 -9.37 -5.26
N SER A 69 -23.22 -9.81 -6.50
CA SER A 69 -23.12 -11.22 -6.88
C SER A 69 -21.73 -11.78 -6.59
N HIS A 70 -21.67 -13.02 -6.09
CA HIS A 70 -20.41 -13.73 -5.82
C HIS A 70 -19.51 -13.92 -7.04
N THR A 71 -20.07 -13.80 -8.25
CA THR A 71 -19.32 -13.87 -9.53
C THR A 71 -18.75 -12.54 -9.97
N ALA A 72 -19.22 -11.41 -9.44
CA ALA A 72 -18.80 -10.08 -9.85
C ALA A 72 -17.29 -9.83 -9.69
N PRO A 73 -16.63 -10.16 -8.55
CA PRO A 73 -15.19 -10.00 -8.44
C PRO A 73 -14.39 -10.83 -9.45
N GLN A 74 -14.84 -12.07 -9.71
CA GLN A 74 -14.19 -12.93 -10.69
C GLN A 74 -14.31 -12.35 -12.10
N HIS A 75 -15.47 -11.80 -12.48
CA HIS A 75 -15.69 -11.19 -13.78
C HIS A 75 -14.75 -10.00 -14.02
N HIS A 76 -14.48 -9.18 -13.00
CA HIS A 76 -13.66 -7.96 -13.13
C HIS A 76 -12.16 -8.21 -12.97
N PHE A 77 -11.77 -9.15 -12.13
CA PHE A 77 -10.36 -9.32 -11.73
C PHE A 77 -9.77 -10.69 -12.08
N GLY A 78 -10.60 -11.64 -12.49
CA GLY A 78 -10.23 -13.01 -12.85
C GLY A 78 -10.26 -13.93 -11.63
N ASP A 79 -9.32 -13.78 -10.74
CA ASP A 79 -9.16 -14.61 -9.55
C ASP A 79 -8.81 -13.78 -8.30
N THR A 80 -8.51 -14.46 -7.21
CA THR A 80 -8.12 -13.81 -5.96
C THR A 80 -6.80 -13.05 -6.13
N ALA A 81 -5.81 -13.62 -6.82
CA ALA A 81 -4.52 -12.95 -7.06
C ALA A 81 -4.72 -11.66 -7.87
N GLY A 82 -5.65 -11.65 -8.83
CA GLY A 82 -6.02 -10.46 -9.59
C GLY A 82 -6.58 -9.33 -8.72
N VAL A 83 -7.52 -9.63 -7.82
CA VAL A 83 -8.04 -8.61 -6.85
C VAL A 83 -6.93 -8.11 -5.93
N LEU A 84 -6.14 -9.02 -5.35
CA LEU A 84 -5.05 -8.66 -4.45
C LEU A 84 -4.00 -7.79 -5.14
N SER A 85 -3.73 -8.07 -6.43
CA SER A 85 -2.79 -7.28 -7.23
C SER A 85 -3.30 -5.88 -7.50
N GLU A 86 -4.58 -5.69 -7.80
CA GLU A 86 -5.17 -4.36 -7.96
C GLU A 86 -5.19 -3.59 -6.64
N LEU A 87 -5.49 -4.27 -5.52
CA LEU A 87 -5.44 -3.66 -4.20
C LEU A 87 -4.00 -3.24 -3.83
N ALA A 88 -3.01 -4.10 -4.09
CA ALA A 88 -1.59 -3.78 -3.91
C ALA A 88 -1.15 -2.63 -4.82
N ALA A 89 -1.62 -2.58 -6.08
CA ALA A 89 -1.36 -1.48 -7.01
C ALA A 89 -1.93 -0.15 -6.49
N SER A 90 -3.14 -0.17 -5.91
CA SER A 90 -3.71 1.00 -5.22
C SER A 90 -2.82 1.44 -4.05
N GLY A 91 -2.34 0.49 -3.24
CA GLY A 91 -1.41 0.75 -2.13
C GLY A 91 -0.12 1.42 -2.60
N HIS A 92 0.51 0.91 -3.67
CA HIS A 92 1.73 1.51 -4.24
C HIS A 92 1.50 2.93 -4.76
N ARG A 93 0.36 3.20 -5.42
CA ARG A 93 0.01 4.56 -5.86
C ARG A 93 -0.17 5.52 -4.68
N ARG A 94 -0.86 5.09 -3.63
CA ARG A 94 -1.05 5.86 -2.39
C ARG A 94 0.26 6.11 -1.66
N LEU A 95 1.13 5.11 -1.57
CA LEU A 95 2.47 5.25 -0.99
C LEU A 95 3.28 6.32 -1.74
N ALA A 96 3.29 6.26 -3.08
CA ALA A 96 3.96 7.27 -3.91
C ALA A 96 3.41 8.67 -3.67
N ALA A 97 2.09 8.84 -3.62
CA ALA A 97 1.43 10.12 -3.36
C ALA A 97 1.77 10.65 -1.95
N THR A 98 1.76 9.80 -0.92
CA THR A 98 2.10 10.22 0.45
C THR A 98 3.55 10.71 0.54
N MET A 99 4.49 10.01 -0.09
CA MET A 99 5.89 10.46 -0.15
C MET A 99 6.04 11.79 -0.89
N ALA A 100 5.34 11.95 -2.02
CA ALA A 100 5.38 13.19 -2.81
C ALA A 100 4.81 14.38 -2.04
N VAL A 101 3.66 14.23 -1.40
CA VAL A 101 3.03 15.28 -0.57
C VAL A 101 3.94 15.71 0.58
N LYS A 102 4.60 14.77 1.25
CA LYS A 102 5.53 15.10 2.35
C LYS A 102 6.77 15.87 1.88
N ALA A 103 7.19 15.67 0.63
CA ALA A 103 8.36 16.33 0.06
C ALA A 103 8.00 17.59 -0.77
N GLU A 104 6.72 17.92 -0.90
CA GLU A 104 6.26 19.05 -1.71
C GLU A 104 6.86 20.38 -1.22
N GLY A 105 7.38 21.17 -2.15
CA GLY A 105 8.00 22.45 -1.85
C GLY A 105 9.37 22.37 -1.17
N ILE A 106 9.90 21.18 -0.88
CA ILE A 106 11.21 21.00 -0.26
C ILE A 106 12.25 20.79 -1.38
N PRO A 107 13.29 21.63 -1.48
CA PRO A 107 14.36 21.44 -2.46
C PRO A 107 15.04 20.08 -2.28
N SER A 108 15.50 19.50 -3.41
CA SER A 108 16.26 18.23 -3.37
C SER A 108 17.46 18.32 -2.42
N GLY A 109 17.64 17.28 -1.61
CA GLY A 109 18.70 17.23 -0.61
C GLY A 109 18.30 16.48 0.67
N PRO A 110 19.07 16.65 1.76
CA PRO A 110 18.84 15.94 3.02
C PRO A 110 17.42 16.12 3.59
N ALA A 111 16.88 17.34 3.54
CA ALA A 111 15.53 17.64 4.03
C ALA A 111 14.44 16.93 3.22
N SER A 112 14.56 16.89 1.89
CA SER A 112 13.66 16.18 1.01
C SER A 112 13.72 14.65 1.24
N ARG A 113 14.93 14.09 1.38
CA ARG A 113 15.12 12.67 1.71
C ARG A 113 14.42 12.27 3.02
N LYS A 114 14.59 13.10 4.06
CA LYS A 114 13.93 12.92 5.36
C LYS A 114 12.40 12.97 5.22
N ALA A 115 11.89 13.92 4.44
CA ALA A 115 10.45 14.07 4.20
C ALA A 115 9.86 12.85 3.46
N ILE A 116 10.56 12.32 2.44
CA ILE A 116 10.17 11.11 1.71
C ILE A 116 10.18 9.89 2.63
N ALA A 117 11.22 9.71 3.45
CA ALA A 117 11.30 8.61 4.41
C ALA A 117 10.15 8.67 5.44
N ARG A 118 9.83 9.86 5.96
CA ARG A 118 8.68 10.08 6.83
C ARG A 118 7.35 9.79 6.13
N GLY A 119 7.22 10.14 4.86
CA GLY A 119 6.05 9.81 4.04
C GLY A 119 5.85 8.30 3.91
N TYR A 120 6.94 7.55 3.70
CA TYR A 120 6.90 6.08 3.68
C TYR A 120 6.42 5.50 5.00
N VAL A 121 7.01 5.95 6.12
CA VAL A 121 6.66 5.46 7.46
C VAL A 121 5.22 5.85 7.84
N SER A 122 4.79 7.08 7.56
CA SER A 122 3.41 7.53 7.80
C SER A 122 2.41 6.65 7.05
N PHE A 123 2.64 6.38 5.76
CA PHE A 123 1.79 5.46 5.00
C PHE A 123 1.72 4.07 5.64
N ALA A 124 2.84 3.53 6.11
CA ALA A 124 2.91 2.22 6.76
C ALA A 124 2.09 2.16 8.05
N VAL A 125 2.16 3.20 8.87
CA VAL A 125 1.39 3.31 10.13
C VAL A 125 -0.10 3.43 9.85
N ASP A 126 -0.49 4.23 8.86
CA ASP A 126 -1.88 4.44 8.49
C ASP A 126 -2.51 3.23 7.79
N ASN A 127 -1.68 2.38 7.13
CA ASN A 127 -2.13 1.26 6.30
C ASN A 127 -1.30 -0.02 6.52
N PRO A 128 -1.19 -0.55 7.75
CA PRO A 128 -0.25 -1.63 8.07
C PRO A 128 -0.55 -2.93 7.31
N ASP A 129 -1.82 -3.32 7.19
CA ASP A 129 -2.20 -4.55 6.50
C ASP A 129 -2.07 -4.43 4.98
N LEU A 130 -2.34 -3.24 4.44
CA LEU A 130 -2.13 -2.96 3.03
C LEU A 130 -0.63 -2.96 2.69
N LEU A 131 0.22 -2.38 3.54
CA LEU A 131 1.68 -2.48 3.36
C LEU A 131 2.13 -3.94 3.34
N ARG A 132 1.69 -4.75 4.30
CA ARG A 132 2.01 -6.18 4.34
C ARG A 132 1.58 -6.90 3.06
N LEU A 133 0.36 -6.64 2.56
CA LEU A 133 -0.13 -7.21 1.31
C LEU A 133 0.75 -6.82 0.11
N MET A 134 1.13 -5.55 -0.01
CA MET A 134 1.92 -5.03 -1.14
C MET A 134 3.23 -5.78 -1.36
N PHE A 135 3.80 -6.37 -0.30
CA PHE A 135 5.08 -7.10 -0.32
C PHE A 135 4.94 -8.63 -0.22
N ARG A 136 3.70 -9.16 -0.27
CA ARG A 136 3.40 -10.60 -0.35
C ARG A 136 3.40 -11.09 -1.81
N SER A 137 4.58 -11.06 -2.44
CA SER A 137 4.72 -11.38 -3.88
C SER A 137 4.19 -12.77 -4.26
N GLU A 138 4.18 -13.72 -3.33
CA GLU A 138 3.64 -15.06 -3.51
C GLU A 138 2.10 -15.11 -3.64
N MET A 139 1.41 -14.05 -3.24
CA MET A 139 -0.05 -13.94 -3.32
C MET A 139 -0.52 -13.11 -4.51
N LEU A 140 0.40 -12.45 -5.21
CA LEU A 140 0.09 -11.46 -6.25
C LEU A 140 0.41 -11.98 -7.65
N ASP A 141 -0.39 -11.57 -8.63
CA ASP A 141 -0.02 -11.67 -10.04
C ASP A 141 1.03 -10.60 -10.36
N ASN A 142 2.30 -10.97 -10.28
CA ASN A 142 3.42 -10.08 -10.47
C ASN A 142 3.60 -9.59 -11.92
N THR A 143 2.86 -10.17 -12.86
CA THR A 143 2.87 -9.79 -14.30
C THR A 143 1.80 -8.77 -14.65
N ARG A 144 0.87 -8.51 -13.74
CA ARG A 144 -0.24 -7.59 -13.95
C ARG A 144 0.24 -6.17 -14.17
N ALA A 145 -0.08 -5.58 -15.32
CA ALA A 145 0.45 -4.28 -15.74
C ALA A 145 0.20 -3.17 -14.72
N SER A 146 -1.01 -3.09 -14.15
CA SER A 146 -1.37 -2.11 -13.10
C SER A 146 -0.47 -2.19 -11.86
N LEU A 147 -0.09 -3.40 -11.44
CA LEU A 147 0.80 -3.62 -10.29
C LEU A 147 2.25 -3.25 -10.65
N VAL A 148 2.71 -3.67 -11.84
CA VAL A 148 4.06 -3.34 -12.32
C VAL A 148 4.25 -1.83 -12.40
N ASP A 149 3.30 -1.10 -13.00
CA ASP A 149 3.35 0.36 -13.13
C ASP A 149 3.30 1.06 -11.75
N ALA A 150 2.44 0.58 -10.86
CA ALA A 150 2.32 1.16 -9.52
C ALA A 150 3.57 0.94 -8.65
N ARG A 151 4.20 -0.24 -8.73
CA ARG A 151 5.50 -0.52 -8.09
C ARG A 151 6.60 0.40 -8.59
N GLN A 152 6.66 0.62 -9.90
CA GLN A 152 7.62 1.55 -10.49
C GLN A 152 7.36 2.99 -10.02
N LEU A 153 6.10 3.41 -9.90
CA LEU A 153 5.74 4.73 -9.42
C LEU A 153 6.22 4.94 -7.97
N SER A 154 5.93 4.01 -7.07
CA SER A 154 6.35 4.12 -5.67
C SER A 154 7.88 4.05 -5.52
N ALA A 155 8.54 3.21 -6.30
CA ALA A 155 9.98 3.12 -6.31
C ALA A 155 10.63 4.44 -6.81
N ARG A 156 10.08 5.09 -7.84
CA ARG A 156 10.55 6.42 -8.29
C ARG A 156 10.33 7.51 -7.25
N ALA A 157 9.17 7.51 -6.58
CA ALA A 157 8.91 8.45 -5.50
C ALA A 157 9.97 8.31 -4.38
N LEU A 158 10.33 7.07 -4.05
CA LEU A 158 11.41 6.80 -3.10
C LEU A 158 12.79 7.21 -3.66
N MET A 159 13.03 7.05 -4.97
CA MET A 159 14.27 7.51 -5.64
C MET A 159 14.42 9.02 -5.59
N GLY A 160 13.35 9.80 -5.52
CA GLY A 160 13.44 11.24 -5.30
C GLY A 160 14.19 11.63 -4.02
N ALA A 161 14.40 10.65 -3.11
CA ALA A 161 15.29 10.79 -1.97
C ALA A 161 16.78 10.74 -2.33
N PHE A 162 17.12 10.25 -3.52
CA PHE A 162 18.51 10.09 -3.99
C PHE A 162 18.69 10.99 -5.22
N ASP A 163 19.44 12.07 -5.08
CA ASP A 163 19.64 13.12 -6.08
C ASP A 163 19.89 12.61 -7.51
N GLU A 164 19.34 13.32 -8.50
CA GLU A 164 19.36 13.08 -9.94
C GLU A 164 18.36 12.03 -10.46
N GLN A 165 17.09 12.44 -10.53
CA GLN A 165 16.11 11.70 -11.32
C GLN A 165 16.40 11.84 -12.82
N PRO A 166 16.48 10.73 -13.58
CA PRO A 166 16.40 10.81 -15.03
C PRO A 166 15.06 11.48 -15.40
N LYS A 167 15.10 12.57 -16.15
CA LYS A 167 13.88 13.26 -16.60
C LYS A 167 12.99 12.25 -17.32
N PRO A 168 11.67 12.18 -17.01
CA PRO A 168 10.77 11.29 -17.70
C PRO A 168 10.78 11.59 -19.19
N THR A 169 11.07 10.59 -20.01
CA THR A 169 10.96 10.71 -21.46
C THR A 169 9.48 10.53 -21.83
N PRO A 170 8.82 11.54 -22.42
CA PRO A 170 7.43 11.39 -22.86
C PRO A 170 7.26 10.19 -23.80
N GLY A 171 6.25 9.34 -23.52
CA GLY A 171 5.86 8.23 -24.42
C GLY A 171 6.56 6.89 -24.19
N LYS A 172 7.47 6.75 -23.22
CA LYS A 172 7.99 5.43 -22.81
C LYS A 172 7.35 5.00 -21.50
N SER A 173 6.86 3.76 -21.46
CA SER A 173 6.45 3.08 -20.24
C SER A 173 7.50 3.32 -19.16
N ALA A 174 7.03 3.57 -17.96
CA ALA A 174 7.81 4.05 -16.82
C ALA A 174 8.83 3.03 -16.27
N THR A 175 9.58 2.35 -17.11
CA THR A 175 10.75 1.56 -16.70
C THR A 175 11.77 2.47 -16.04
N PHE A 176 12.42 1.98 -14.97
CA PHE A 176 13.62 2.62 -14.46
C PHE A 176 14.56 2.88 -15.64
N GLY A 177 14.93 4.15 -15.86
CA GLY A 177 16.04 4.44 -16.75
C GLY A 177 17.25 3.59 -16.35
N ARG A 178 18.22 3.43 -17.21
CA ARG A 178 19.44 2.67 -16.89
C ARG A 178 20.11 3.32 -15.67
N LEU A 179 20.04 2.62 -14.53
CA LEU A 179 20.72 3.03 -13.30
C LEU A 179 22.20 2.62 -13.40
N ASP A 180 23.08 3.47 -12.92
CA ASP A 180 24.44 3.02 -12.63
C ASP A 180 24.48 2.17 -11.35
N ALA A 181 25.59 1.48 -11.12
CA ALA A 181 25.72 0.59 -9.98
C ALA A 181 25.61 1.35 -8.63
N ALA A 182 26.12 2.57 -8.55
CA ALA A 182 26.08 3.35 -7.32
C ALA A 182 24.64 3.79 -6.99
N GLN A 183 23.87 4.22 -7.99
CA GLN A 183 22.45 4.53 -7.85
C GLN A 183 21.64 3.32 -7.41
N ALA A 184 21.85 2.15 -8.03
CA ALA A 184 21.17 0.91 -7.68
C ALA A 184 21.47 0.48 -6.22
N ILE A 185 22.73 0.58 -5.79
CA ILE A 185 23.16 0.27 -4.41
C ILE A 185 22.52 1.26 -3.43
N ALA A 186 22.56 2.56 -3.70
CA ALA A 186 21.99 3.57 -2.83
C ALA A 186 20.47 3.40 -2.67
N MET A 187 19.76 3.13 -3.77
CA MET A 187 18.34 2.79 -3.75
C MET A 187 18.03 1.59 -2.89
N THR A 188 18.75 0.48 -3.12
CA THR A 188 18.55 -0.76 -2.39
C THR A 188 18.77 -0.55 -0.89
N ALA A 189 19.84 0.13 -0.51
CA ALA A 189 20.15 0.42 0.88
C ALA A 189 19.09 1.32 1.54
N GLY A 190 18.70 2.40 0.87
CA GLY A 190 17.68 3.31 1.38
C GLY A 190 16.29 2.65 1.50
N TRP A 191 15.92 1.86 0.51
CA TRP A 191 14.66 1.10 0.56
C TRP A 191 14.67 0.06 1.68
N ALA A 192 15.73 -0.75 1.77
CA ALA A 192 15.87 -1.74 2.83
C ALA A 192 15.76 -1.08 4.22
N TYR A 193 16.39 0.08 4.39
CA TYR A 193 16.35 0.80 5.65
C TYR A 193 14.95 1.31 5.99
N VAL A 194 14.31 2.08 5.12
CA VAL A 194 12.99 2.68 5.40
C VAL A 194 11.90 1.62 5.52
N HIS A 195 11.97 0.58 4.68
CA HIS A 195 11.03 -0.54 4.74
C HIS A 195 11.21 -1.37 6.01
N GLY A 196 12.45 -1.67 6.38
CA GLY A 196 12.75 -2.35 7.63
C GLY A 196 12.30 -1.58 8.85
N LEU A 197 12.55 -0.26 8.90
CA LEU A 197 12.11 0.62 9.97
C LEU A 197 10.57 0.66 10.08
N ALA A 198 9.88 0.83 8.95
CA ALA A 198 8.42 0.80 8.89
C ALA A 198 7.85 -0.55 9.36
N SER A 199 8.44 -1.66 8.92
CA SER A 199 8.02 -3.02 9.32
C SER A 199 8.20 -3.25 10.81
N LEU A 200 9.35 -2.88 11.38
CA LEU A 200 9.59 -2.97 12.83
C LEU A 200 8.60 -2.13 13.64
N LEU A 201 8.24 -0.96 13.12
CA LEU A 201 7.29 -0.06 13.78
C LEU A 201 5.87 -0.66 13.79
N ILE A 202 5.34 -1.05 12.63
CA ILE A 202 3.98 -1.61 12.54
C ILE A 202 3.82 -2.96 13.22
N ASP A 203 4.91 -3.71 13.39
CA ASP A 203 4.94 -4.96 14.16
C ASP A 203 5.13 -4.73 15.66
N GLY A 204 5.23 -3.46 16.10
CA GLY A 204 5.37 -3.07 17.51
C GLY A 204 6.72 -3.44 18.14
N ARG A 205 7.71 -3.86 17.33
CA ARG A 205 9.02 -4.32 17.81
C ARG A 205 9.91 -3.21 18.37
N LEU A 206 9.61 -1.95 18.04
CA LEU A 206 10.36 -0.78 18.53
C LEU A 206 9.93 -0.29 19.91
N LYS A 207 8.77 -0.75 20.44
CA LYS A 207 8.22 -0.26 21.70
C LYS A 207 9.17 -0.44 22.90
N ALA A 208 9.70 -1.66 23.07
CA ALA A 208 10.63 -1.96 24.17
C ALA A 208 11.95 -1.19 24.03
N LEU A 209 12.45 -1.04 22.80
CA LEU A 209 13.67 -0.28 22.51
C LEU A 209 13.48 1.20 22.84
N ALA A 210 12.38 1.82 22.42
CA ALA A 210 12.07 3.21 22.73
C ALA A 210 11.92 3.45 24.25
N ALA A 211 11.27 2.52 24.95
CA ALA A 211 11.10 2.60 26.40
C ALA A 211 12.42 2.45 27.19
N SER A 212 13.44 1.83 26.59
CA SER A 212 14.75 1.61 27.22
C SER A 212 15.80 2.66 26.82
N ALA A 213 15.49 3.53 25.86
CA ALA A 213 16.42 4.50 25.31
C ALA A 213 16.38 5.80 26.13
N GLU A 214 17.50 6.15 26.72
CA GLU A 214 17.65 7.44 27.43
C GLU A 214 17.55 8.61 26.43
N GLY A 215 16.74 9.62 26.73
CA GLY A 215 16.53 10.78 25.86
C GLY A 215 15.53 10.56 24.72
N ILE A 216 14.82 9.41 24.68
CA ILE A 216 13.74 9.12 23.74
C ILE A 216 12.44 8.94 24.51
N SER A 217 11.41 9.73 24.16
CA SER A 217 10.15 9.74 24.90
C SER A 217 9.14 8.69 24.41
N ASN A 218 9.22 8.32 23.13
CA ASN A 218 8.27 7.41 22.50
C ASN A 218 8.83 6.79 21.20
N THR A 219 8.08 5.86 20.62
CA THR A 219 8.50 5.13 19.41
C THR A 219 8.59 6.03 18.17
N GLU A 220 7.77 7.06 18.09
CA GLU A 220 7.77 8.00 16.95
C GLU A 220 9.04 8.85 16.94
N GLU A 221 9.44 9.36 18.10
CA GLU A 221 10.70 10.07 18.28
C GLU A 221 11.92 9.19 17.95
N LEU A 222 11.90 7.91 18.37
CA LEU A 222 12.95 6.95 18.00
C LEU A 222 13.04 6.77 16.48
N VAL A 223 11.89 6.66 15.78
CA VAL A 223 11.84 6.51 14.32
C VAL A 223 12.38 7.75 13.62
N ASP A 224 12.00 8.93 14.08
CA ASP A 224 12.49 10.21 13.53
C ASP A 224 14.01 10.36 13.71
N ALA A 225 14.51 10.03 14.91
CA ALA A 225 15.95 10.03 15.17
C ALA A 225 16.71 9.01 14.30
N ALA A 226 16.13 7.83 14.10
CA ALA A 226 16.70 6.81 13.22
C ALA A 226 16.77 7.28 11.75
N ILE A 227 15.74 7.92 11.23
CA ILE A 227 15.73 8.51 9.88
C ILE A 227 16.83 9.58 9.77
N GLU A 228 16.99 10.41 10.78
CA GLU A 228 18.02 11.46 10.81
C GLU A 228 19.45 10.88 10.84
N HIS A 229 19.65 9.84 11.64
CA HIS A 229 20.94 9.15 11.74
C HIS A 229 21.36 8.52 10.39
N MET A 230 20.44 7.93 9.65
CA MET A 230 20.72 7.40 8.31
C MET A 230 21.19 8.50 7.35
N GLN A 231 20.60 9.69 7.42
CA GLN A 231 21.04 10.83 6.59
C GLN A 231 22.48 11.23 6.88
N LEU A 232 22.86 11.28 8.16
CA LEU A 232 24.22 11.60 8.56
C LEU A 232 25.25 10.59 8.01
N ILE A 233 24.93 9.30 8.05
CA ILE A 233 25.78 8.23 7.50
C ILE A 233 25.93 8.40 5.97
N HIS A 234 24.82 8.67 5.27
CA HIS A 234 24.83 8.88 3.82
C HIS A 234 25.71 10.06 3.43
N ASP A 235 25.53 11.21 4.08
CA ASP A 235 26.30 12.43 3.82
C ASP A 235 27.80 12.28 4.13
N ALA A 236 28.13 11.55 5.20
CA ALA A 236 29.50 11.22 5.54
C ALA A 236 30.16 10.34 4.45
N GLY A 237 29.43 9.35 3.92
CA GLY A 237 29.87 8.50 2.82
C GLY A 237 30.16 9.29 1.54
N LEU A 238 29.29 10.24 1.18
CA LEU A 238 29.48 11.13 0.02
C LEU A 238 30.73 12.01 0.18
N LYS A 239 30.93 12.62 1.35
CA LYS A 239 32.10 13.44 1.66
C LYS A 239 33.40 12.64 1.55
N LEU A 240 33.40 11.38 2.03
CA LEU A 240 34.58 10.52 1.93
C LEU A 240 34.93 10.19 0.47
N LYS A 241 33.94 9.83 -0.34
CA LYS A 241 34.11 9.58 -1.78
C LYS A 241 34.67 10.80 -2.52
N ALA A 242 34.12 12.00 -2.23
CA ALA A 242 34.60 13.24 -2.83
C ALA A 242 36.06 13.53 -2.47
N ARG A 243 36.47 13.30 -1.22
CA ARG A 243 37.90 13.45 -0.79
C ARG A 243 38.81 12.46 -1.50
N GLN A 244 38.39 11.19 -1.64
CA GLN A 244 39.17 10.16 -2.35
C GLN A 244 39.30 10.49 -3.85
N ALA A 245 38.27 11.01 -4.49
CA ALA A 245 38.33 11.45 -5.89
C ALA A 245 39.25 12.65 -6.08
N ALA A 246 39.24 13.61 -5.16
CA ALA A 246 40.13 14.78 -5.20
C ALA A 246 41.61 14.38 -5.01
N SER A 247 41.90 13.39 -4.16
CA SER A 247 43.28 12.92 -3.92
C SER A 247 43.87 12.13 -5.10
N LYS A 248 43.02 11.58 -5.99
CA LYS A 248 43.45 10.84 -7.19
C LYS A 248 43.66 11.72 -8.43
N ARG A 249 43.34 13.00 -8.37
CA ARG A 249 43.66 13.92 -9.48
C ARG A 249 45.18 14.12 -9.56
N PRO A 250 45.80 13.92 -10.72
CA PRO A 250 47.24 14.21 -10.91
C PRO A 250 47.49 15.68 -10.61
N LYS A 251 48.59 15.97 -9.89
CA LYS A 251 49.07 17.33 -9.70
C LYS A 251 49.29 17.97 -11.08
N PRO A 252 48.84 19.21 -11.29
CA PRO A 252 49.21 19.92 -12.53
C PRO A 252 50.71 19.93 -12.66
N GLU A 253 51.23 19.47 -13.81
CA GLU A 253 52.64 19.56 -14.14
C GLU A 253 53.03 21.05 -14.06
N ALA A 254 54.04 21.36 -13.25
CA ALA A 254 54.57 22.69 -13.17
C ALA A 254 55.14 23.02 -14.55
N GLU A 255 54.54 24.00 -15.22
CA GLU A 255 55.12 24.59 -16.42
C GLU A 255 56.56 25.02 -16.10
N THR A 256 57.54 24.25 -16.61
CA THR A 256 58.91 24.68 -16.65
C THR A 256 59.01 25.84 -17.64
N SER A 257 58.93 27.06 -17.10
CA SER A 257 59.27 28.26 -17.85
C SER A 257 60.72 28.16 -18.26
N GLY A 258 60.98 27.67 -19.50
CA GLY A 258 62.21 27.88 -20.18
C GLY A 258 62.27 29.35 -20.60
N SER A 259 63.17 30.09 -19.97
CA SER A 259 63.61 31.39 -20.51
C SER A 259 64.74 31.20 -21.49
N PRO A 260 64.86 32.08 -22.46
CA PRO A 260 65.75 32.01 -23.63
C PRO A 260 67.21 32.13 -23.33
#